data_c17ae8c6cf7342b025482fcb43ec2383
#
_entry.id   c17ae8c6cf7342b025482fcb43ec2383
#
_cell.length_a   1.000
_cell.length_b   1.000
_cell.length_c   1.000
_cell.angle_alpha   90.00
_cell.angle_beta   90.00
_cell.angle_gamma   90.00
#
_symmetry.space_group_name_H-M   'P 1'
#
loop_
_entity.id
_entity.type
_entity.pdbx_description
1 polymer ?
#
loop_
_entity_poly.entity_id
_entity_poly.type
_entity_poly.pdbx_seq_one_letter_code
_entity_poly.pdbx_strand_id
1 'polypeptide(L)'
;MENTLLIVDDEKSRETLKIILSDLNYSVLTAKDGFEAIDILNNNIIDILITDLRMPEMDGIELMKNALEIDSFMETIFISAYADIKSAVKAVKMGAFDYIEKSFSRDDLIFAIERAAEHRNLKEENRNLKRRVECKYAYEGVIGRSEKMQNVFDIVNRIANSRASILLTGESGVGKEVIANLIHKKSSRGDKSFIVINCGAIPESLTEAELFGFEKGSFTGADHMQKGKFELANGGTLFLDEIGELPLQAQVKFLRVLQEKQMYRIGSEKGVNIDVRIIAATNKNLLDEVNRGRFRKDLFYRLNVVTIEIPPLR
;
A
#
# COMPACT_ATOMS: atom_id res chain seq x y z
N MET A 1 27.01 -4.06 10.16
CA MET A 1 26.77 -3.38 11.46
C MET A 1 27.23 -4.32 12.53
N GLU A 2 27.86 -3.83 13.59
CA GLU A 2 28.19 -4.68 14.74
C GLU A 2 26.90 -5.01 15.48
N ASN A 3 26.60 -6.30 15.65
CA ASN A 3 25.42 -6.71 16.42
C ASN A 3 25.69 -6.50 17.92
N THR A 4 24.70 -6.01 18.64
CA THR A 4 24.79 -5.76 20.09
C THR A 4 24.15 -6.93 20.85
N LEU A 5 24.91 -7.53 21.74
CA LEU A 5 24.51 -8.65 22.59
C LEU A 5 24.25 -8.16 24.03
N LEU A 6 23.20 -8.64 24.66
CA LEU A 6 22.97 -8.47 26.10
C LEU A 6 23.08 -9.84 26.79
N ILE A 7 23.99 -9.96 27.74
CA ILE A 7 24.18 -11.18 28.54
C ILE A 7 23.63 -10.97 29.94
N VAL A 8 22.74 -11.87 30.35
CA VAL A 8 22.10 -11.84 31.67
C VAL A 8 22.33 -13.18 32.36
N ASP A 9 23.23 -13.22 33.32
CA ASP A 9 23.61 -14.45 34.06
C ASP A 9 24.30 -14.06 35.39
N ASP A 10 24.73 -15.06 36.16
CA ASP A 10 25.63 -14.84 37.28
C ASP A 10 26.97 -14.22 36.85
N GLU A 11 27.70 -13.60 37.81
CA GLU A 11 28.92 -12.85 37.55
C GLU A 11 29.99 -13.69 36.81
N LYS A 12 30.18 -14.94 37.23
CA LYS A 12 31.20 -15.83 36.67
C LYS A 12 30.87 -16.22 35.22
N SER A 13 29.60 -16.51 34.95
CA SER A 13 29.11 -16.83 33.60
C SER A 13 29.20 -15.62 32.66
N ARG A 14 28.84 -14.42 33.12
CA ARG A 14 28.95 -13.19 32.36
C ARG A 14 30.40 -12.89 31.95
N GLU A 15 31.36 -13.01 32.88
CA GLU A 15 32.78 -12.82 32.60
C GLU A 15 33.30 -13.81 31.56
N THR A 16 32.95 -15.09 31.72
CA THR A 16 33.36 -16.15 30.79
C THR A 16 32.79 -15.89 29.37
N LEU A 17 31.50 -15.58 29.26
CA LEU A 17 30.89 -15.27 27.98
C LEU A 17 31.46 -14.02 27.35
N LYS A 18 31.75 -12.99 28.15
CA LYS A 18 32.37 -11.76 27.66
C LYS A 18 33.78 -12.00 27.11
N ILE A 19 34.60 -12.86 27.75
CA ILE A 19 35.92 -13.24 27.25
C ILE A 19 35.80 -14.00 25.92
N ILE A 20 34.86 -14.97 25.83
CA ILE A 20 34.67 -15.76 24.60
C ILE A 20 34.27 -14.85 23.42
N LEU A 21 33.48 -13.83 23.70
CA LEU A 21 32.93 -12.94 22.66
C LEU A 21 33.80 -11.72 22.39
N SER A 22 34.80 -11.41 23.22
CA SER A 22 35.67 -10.24 23.06
C SER A 22 36.52 -10.26 21.77
N ASP A 23 36.83 -11.47 21.29
CA ASP A 23 37.61 -11.65 20.05
C ASP A 23 36.74 -11.54 18.78
N LEU A 24 35.45 -11.34 18.95
CA LEU A 24 34.48 -11.23 17.86
C LEU A 24 33.97 -9.80 17.77
N ASN A 25 33.61 -9.36 16.58
CA ASN A 25 33.10 -8.01 16.32
C ASN A 25 31.65 -7.83 16.81
N TYR A 26 31.42 -8.06 18.13
CA TYR A 26 30.15 -7.83 18.79
C TYR A 26 30.30 -6.76 19.87
N SER A 27 29.30 -5.88 20.00
CA SER A 27 29.15 -5.01 21.18
C SER A 27 28.45 -5.80 22.29
N VAL A 28 29.11 -6.02 23.43
CA VAL A 28 28.60 -6.86 24.51
C VAL A 28 28.25 -6.02 25.73
N LEU A 29 26.96 -5.98 26.07
CA LEU A 29 26.44 -5.43 27.31
C LEU A 29 26.12 -6.57 28.28
N THR A 30 26.16 -6.29 29.58
CA THR A 30 25.89 -7.31 30.62
C THR A 30 24.95 -6.77 31.67
N ALA A 31 24.05 -7.62 32.17
CA ALA A 31 23.18 -7.32 33.32
C ALA A 31 23.28 -8.47 34.33
N LYS A 32 23.14 -8.14 35.62
CA LYS A 32 23.23 -9.11 36.72
C LYS A 32 21.90 -9.82 36.98
N ASP A 33 20.79 -9.20 36.59
CA ASP A 33 19.42 -9.70 36.80
C ASP A 33 18.49 -9.22 35.71
N GLY A 34 17.23 -9.68 35.73
CA GLY A 34 16.24 -9.33 34.73
C GLY A 34 15.80 -7.85 34.77
N PHE A 35 15.84 -7.21 35.93
CA PHE A 35 15.44 -5.81 36.05
C PHE A 35 16.49 -4.88 35.43
N GLU A 36 17.78 -5.09 35.73
CA GLU A 36 18.87 -4.36 35.07
C GLU A 36 18.86 -4.59 33.55
N ALA A 37 18.53 -5.82 33.12
CA ALA A 37 18.39 -6.13 31.70
C ALA A 37 17.29 -5.31 31.03
N ILE A 38 16.13 -5.14 31.66
CA ILE A 38 15.03 -4.32 31.14
C ILE A 38 15.45 -2.84 31.05
N ASP A 39 16.15 -2.33 32.04
CA ASP A 39 16.66 -0.95 32.02
C ASP A 39 17.63 -0.74 30.85
N ILE A 40 18.51 -1.71 30.58
CA ILE A 40 19.43 -1.67 29.44
C ILE A 40 18.66 -1.75 28.12
N LEU A 41 17.67 -2.62 28.01
CA LEU A 41 16.83 -2.80 26.82
C LEU A 41 16.03 -1.53 26.47
N ASN A 42 15.58 -0.80 27.47
CA ASN A 42 14.86 0.47 27.24
C ASN A 42 15.76 1.59 26.73
N ASN A 43 17.08 1.53 26.97
CA ASN A 43 18.02 2.59 26.63
C ASN A 43 18.97 2.25 25.47
N ASN A 44 18.98 0.97 25.03
CA ASN A 44 19.90 0.51 23.99
C ASN A 44 19.17 -0.39 22.98
N ILE A 45 19.66 -0.41 21.75
CA ILE A 45 19.18 -1.37 20.74
C ILE A 45 19.99 -2.66 20.93
N ILE A 46 19.30 -3.74 21.28
CA ILE A 46 19.89 -5.06 21.51
C ILE A 46 19.42 -5.99 20.41
N ASP A 47 20.36 -6.67 19.78
CA ASP A 47 20.08 -7.61 18.68
C ASP A 47 19.79 -9.02 19.19
N ILE A 48 20.57 -9.47 20.18
CA ILE A 48 20.47 -10.81 20.74
C ILE A 48 20.55 -10.75 22.26
N LEU A 49 19.58 -11.35 22.92
CA LEU A 49 19.55 -11.56 24.35
C LEU A 49 20.06 -12.97 24.67
N ILE A 50 21.11 -13.08 25.50
CA ILE A 50 21.64 -14.32 26.03
C ILE A 50 21.32 -14.35 27.52
N THR A 51 20.51 -15.28 27.99
CA THR A 51 20.07 -15.28 29.40
C THR A 51 20.03 -16.70 29.99
N ASP A 52 20.30 -16.80 31.30
CA ASP A 52 19.96 -18.04 32.01
C ASP A 52 18.45 -18.19 32.07
N LEU A 53 18.00 -19.44 32.04
CA LEU A 53 16.60 -19.79 32.20
C LEU A 53 16.11 -19.55 33.63
N ARG A 54 16.98 -19.80 34.62
CA ARG A 54 16.65 -19.71 36.05
C ARG A 54 17.43 -18.58 36.70
N MET A 55 16.76 -17.48 36.95
CA MET A 55 17.32 -16.35 37.69
C MET A 55 16.42 -16.00 38.87
N PRO A 56 16.97 -15.40 39.95
CA PRO A 56 16.16 -14.87 41.04
C PRO A 56 15.22 -13.77 40.60
N GLU A 57 14.08 -13.61 41.24
CA GLU A 57 13.10 -12.55 41.09
C GLU A 57 12.38 -12.54 39.72
N MET A 58 13.09 -12.57 38.60
CA MET A 58 12.55 -12.64 37.22
C MET A 58 13.25 -13.78 36.49
N ASP A 59 12.50 -14.79 36.03
CA ASP A 59 13.07 -15.87 35.24
C ASP A 59 13.36 -15.45 33.80
N GLY A 60 14.23 -16.20 33.09
CA GLY A 60 14.61 -15.87 31.73
C GLY A 60 13.46 -15.86 30.73
N ILE A 61 12.40 -16.65 30.97
CA ILE A 61 11.21 -16.69 30.12
C ILE A 61 10.39 -15.39 30.28
N GLU A 62 10.26 -14.91 31.49
CA GLU A 62 9.59 -13.64 31.77
C GLU A 62 10.38 -12.47 31.19
N LEU A 63 11.72 -12.48 31.35
CA LEU A 63 12.61 -11.50 30.73
C LEU A 63 12.46 -11.50 29.19
N MET A 64 12.46 -12.67 28.55
CA MET A 64 12.28 -12.78 27.11
C MET A 64 10.95 -12.17 26.65
N LYS A 65 9.86 -12.41 27.37
CA LYS A 65 8.54 -11.83 27.02
C LYS A 65 8.57 -10.32 27.07
N ASN A 66 9.08 -9.74 28.14
CA ASN A 66 9.21 -8.30 28.30
C ASN A 66 10.13 -7.71 27.22
N ALA A 67 11.21 -8.40 26.91
CA ALA A 67 12.15 -8.02 25.86
C ALA A 67 11.50 -8.02 24.46
N LEU A 68 10.66 -9.00 24.13
CA LEU A 68 9.91 -9.06 22.87
C LEU A 68 8.81 -8.00 22.77
N GLU A 69 8.30 -7.49 23.89
CA GLU A 69 7.39 -6.33 23.90
C GLU A 69 8.14 -5.03 23.53
N ILE A 70 9.40 -4.91 23.92
CA ILE A 70 10.27 -3.75 23.60
C ILE A 70 10.75 -3.83 22.14
N ASP A 71 11.34 -4.97 21.73
CA ASP A 71 11.75 -5.24 20.34
C ASP A 71 11.33 -6.65 19.91
N SER A 72 10.30 -6.72 19.08
CA SER A 72 9.77 -7.99 18.54
C SER A 72 10.71 -8.72 17.56
N PHE A 73 11.84 -8.12 17.21
CA PHE A 73 12.86 -8.70 16.31
C PHE A 73 14.07 -9.25 17.07
N MET A 74 14.18 -8.94 18.36
CA MET A 74 15.27 -9.45 19.17
C MET A 74 15.20 -10.98 19.25
N GLU A 75 16.35 -11.62 19.07
CA GLU A 75 16.46 -13.07 19.23
C GLU A 75 16.95 -13.41 20.64
N THR A 76 16.38 -14.45 21.24
CA THR A 76 16.76 -14.87 22.59
C THR A 76 17.37 -16.25 22.56
N ILE A 77 18.57 -16.39 23.14
CA ILE A 77 19.26 -17.65 23.36
C ILE A 77 19.31 -17.93 24.86
N PHE A 78 18.75 -19.06 25.27
CA PHE A 78 18.86 -19.49 26.65
C PHE A 78 20.13 -20.31 26.88
N ILE A 79 20.82 -20.03 27.99
CA ILE A 79 21.92 -20.85 28.48
C ILE A 79 21.54 -21.41 29.84
N SER A 80 21.62 -22.72 30.02
CA SER A 80 21.22 -23.34 31.30
C SER A 80 22.15 -24.48 31.73
N ALA A 81 22.35 -24.60 33.03
CA ALA A 81 23.17 -25.66 33.61
C ALA A 81 22.52 -27.06 33.57
N TYR A 82 21.21 -27.15 33.35
CA TYR A 82 20.46 -28.40 33.33
C TYR A 82 19.84 -28.64 31.95
N ALA A 83 20.30 -29.70 31.28
CA ALA A 83 19.73 -30.20 30.04
C ALA A 83 18.37 -30.88 30.28
N ASP A 84 17.35 -30.11 30.73
CA ASP A 84 15.99 -30.63 30.75
C ASP A 84 15.33 -30.36 29.39
N ILE A 85 15.23 -31.44 28.59
CA ILE A 85 14.59 -31.42 27.27
C ILE A 85 13.20 -30.75 27.29
N LYS A 86 12.44 -30.95 28.41
CA LYS A 86 11.12 -30.33 28.54
C LYS A 86 11.19 -28.81 28.65
N SER A 87 12.17 -28.29 29.38
CA SER A 87 12.39 -26.85 29.53
C SER A 87 12.90 -26.21 28.23
N ALA A 88 13.81 -26.88 27.51
CA ALA A 88 14.28 -26.43 26.19
C ALA A 88 13.14 -26.38 25.18
N VAL A 89 12.33 -27.43 25.06
CA VAL A 89 11.17 -27.47 24.17
C VAL A 89 10.14 -26.38 24.52
N LYS A 90 9.94 -26.13 25.84
CA LYS A 90 9.04 -25.06 26.30
C LYS A 90 9.56 -23.68 25.91
N ALA A 91 10.84 -23.40 26.11
CA ALA A 91 11.47 -22.13 25.76
C ALA A 91 11.35 -21.82 24.25
N VAL A 92 11.65 -22.79 23.39
CA VAL A 92 11.52 -22.66 21.93
C VAL A 92 10.06 -22.46 21.50
N LYS A 93 9.10 -23.22 22.11
CA LYS A 93 7.66 -23.01 21.85
C LYS A 93 7.15 -21.62 22.28
N MET A 94 7.83 -20.98 23.21
CA MET A 94 7.49 -19.63 23.69
C MET A 94 8.19 -18.51 22.92
N GLY A 95 9.00 -18.85 21.92
CA GLY A 95 9.61 -17.87 21.02
C GLY A 95 11.12 -17.69 21.17
N ALA A 96 11.79 -18.49 21.99
CA ALA A 96 13.25 -18.50 22.04
C ALA A 96 13.82 -18.98 20.69
N PHE A 97 14.88 -18.36 20.26
CA PHE A 97 15.59 -18.74 19.03
C PHE A 97 16.33 -20.06 19.21
N ASP A 98 17.09 -20.19 20.33
CA ASP A 98 17.84 -21.39 20.64
C ASP A 98 17.99 -21.61 22.16
N TYR A 99 18.48 -22.79 22.51
CA TYR A 99 18.77 -23.21 23.88
C TYR A 99 20.09 -23.97 23.92
N ILE A 100 21.00 -23.53 24.76
CA ILE A 100 22.37 -24.09 24.90
C ILE A 100 22.61 -24.55 26.32
N GLU A 101 23.18 -25.74 26.50
CA GLU A 101 23.62 -26.24 27.82
C GLU A 101 24.92 -25.53 28.24
N LYS A 102 25.09 -25.19 29.54
CA LYS A 102 26.32 -24.56 30.09
C LYS A 102 27.61 -25.37 29.87
N SER A 103 27.52 -26.63 29.41
CA SER A 103 28.66 -27.47 28.96
C SER A 103 29.09 -27.22 27.52
N PHE A 104 28.56 -26.16 26.85
CA PHE A 104 28.84 -25.84 25.46
C PHE A 104 30.33 -25.63 25.14
N SER A 105 30.74 -25.94 23.93
CA SER A 105 31.98 -25.48 23.36
C SER A 105 31.93 -24.03 22.88
N ARG A 106 33.08 -23.36 22.76
CA ARG A 106 33.13 -22.01 22.17
C ARG A 106 32.43 -21.96 20.80
N ASP A 107 32.69 -22.99 19.98
CA ASP A 107 32.15 -23.05 18.62
C ASP A 107 30.62 -23.19 18.60
N ASP A 108 30.04 -23.94 19.52
CA ASP A 108 28.58 -24.09 19.64
C ASP A 108 27.91 -22.75 19.95
N LEU A 109 28.49 -21.98 20.89
CA LEU A 109 27.96 -20.66 21.25
C LEU A 109 28.05 -19.68 20.07
N ILE A 110 29.20 -19.61 19.41
CA ILE A 110 29.42 -18.74 18.26
C ILE A 110 28.44 -19.10 17.14
N PHE A 111 28.29 -20.36 16.81
CA PHE A 111 27.36 -20.84 15.81
C PHE A 111 25.90 -20.46 16.10
N ALA A 112 25.46 -20.58 17.36
CA ALA A 112 24.11 -20.17 17.74
C ALA A 112 23.90 -18.67 17.63
N ILE A 113 24.91 -17.86 18.02
CA ILE A 113 24.84 -16.39 17.89
C ILE A 113 24.81 -15.96 16.42
N GLU A 114 25.64 -16.55 15.56
CA GLU A 114 25.66 -16.25 14.13
C GLU A 114 24.31 -16.56 13.47
N ARG A 115 23.71 -17.72 13.78
CA ARG A 115 22.39 -18.09 13.30
C ARG A 115 21.29 -17.12 13.79
N ALA A 116 21.37 -16.71 15.05
CA ALA A 116 20.42 -15.74 15.61
C ALA A 116 20.54 -14.38 14.92
N ALA A 117 21.78 -13.92 14.68
CA ALA A 117 22.06 -12.68 13.97
C ALA A 117 21.55 -12.72 12.51
N GLU A 118 21.80 -13.81 11.80
CA GLU A 118 21.28 -14.01 10.44
C GLU A 118 19.75 -14.00 10.42
N HIS A 119 19.09 -14.71 11.33
CA HIS A 119 17.65 -14.78 11.42
C HIS A 119 17.02 -13.41 11.73
N ARG A 120 17.63 -12.62 12.63
CA ARG A 120 17.21 -11.23 12.90
C ARG A 120 17.33 -10.37 11.65
N ASN A 121 18.48 -10.43 10.97
CA ASN A 121 18.72 -9.66 9.74
C ASN A 121 17.68 -9.99 8.65
N LEU A 122 17.38 -11.27 8.45
CA LEU A 122 16.34 -11.72 7.51
C LEU A 122 14.94 -11.23 7.89
N LYS A 123 14.59 -11.24 9.18
CA LYS A 123 13.32 -10.67 9.67
C LYS A 123 13.25 -9.17 9.39
N GLU A 124 14.32 -8.43 9.66
CA GLU A 124 14.40 -6.99 9.44
C GLU A 124 14.35 -6.64 7.94
N GLU A 125 15.09 -7.37 7.10
CA GLU A 125 15.05 -7.21 5.65
C GLU A 125 13.64 -7.49 5.10
N ASN A 126 13.00 -8.56 5.54
CA ASN A 126 11.62 -8.89 5.15
C ASN A 126 10.65 -7.77 5.55
N ARG A 127 10.79 -7.20 6.75
CA ARG A 127 10.02 -6.03 7.19
C ARG A 127 10.27 -4.82 6.30
N ASN A 128 11.53 -4.54 5.99
CA ASN A 128 11.92 -3.42 5.15
C ASN A 128 11.42 -3.60 3.71
N LEU A 129 11.47 -4.83 3.18
CA LEU A 129 10.89 -5.17 1.89
C LEU A 129 9.36 -5.01 1.91
N LYS A 130 8.69 -5.51 2.95
CA LYS A 130 7.24 -5.29 3.14
C LYS A 130 6.89 -3.81 3.24
N ARG A 131 7.64 -3.02 4.02
CA ARG A 131 7.46 -1.55 4.10
C ARG A 131 7.71 -0.87 2.76
N ARG A 132 8.73 -1.27 1.99
CA ARG A 132 8.98 -0.75 0.64
C ARG A 132 7.86 -1.09 -0.32
N VAL A 133 7.29 -2.28 -0.24
CA VAL A 133 6.10 -2.69 -0.98
C VAL A 133 4.89 -1.85 -0.52
N GLU A 134 4.67 -1.71 0.78
CA GLU A 134 3.61 -0.88 1.36
C GLU A 134 3.77 0.61 1.00
N CYS A 135 4.99 1.16 1.08
CA CYS A 135 5.28 2.53 0.64
C CYS A 135 5.17 2.71 -0.88
N LYS A 136 5.45 1.68 -1.67
CA LYS A 136 5.25 1.71 -3.12
C LYS A 136 3.76 1.82 -3.49
N TYR A 137 2.88 1.37 -2.60
CA TYR A 137 1.41 1.44 -2.71
C TYR A 137 0.77 2.52 -1.82
N ALA A 138 1.52 3.15 -0.90
CA ALA A 138 1.10 4.31 -0.12
C ALA A 138 1.22 5.58 -0.97
N TYR A 139 0.40 5.69 -2.02
CA TYR A 139 0.31 6.90 -2.82
C TYR A 139 -0.66 7.88 -2.17
N GLU A 140 -0.12 9.00 -1.66
CA GLU A 140 -0.86 10.24 -1.33
C GLU A 140 -2.27 10.02 -0.73
N GLY A 141 -2.37 9.23 0.33
CA GLY A 141 -3.63 9.03 1.05
C GLY A 141 -4.47 7.80 0.63
N VAL A 142 -3.99 6.96 -0.31
CA VAL A 142 -4.68 5.70 -0.65
C VAL A 142 -4.05 4.55 0.12
N ILE A 143 -4.68 4.14 1.21
CA ILE A 143 -4.26 2.99 2.02
C ILE A 143 -5.12 1.79 1.63
N GLY A 144 -4.54 0.77 0.98
CA GLY A 144 -5.22 -0.49 0.68
C GLY A 144 -4.31 -1.67 0.99
N ARG A 145 -4.56 -2.35 2.13
CA ARG A 145 -3.76 -3.53 2.56
C ARG A 145 -4.37 -4.86 2.12
N SER A 146 -5.61 -4.88 1.66
CA SER A 146 -6.26 -6.12 1.22
C SER A 146 -5.65 -6.63 -0.10
N GLU A 147 -5.59 -7.93 -0.28
CA GLU A 147 -5.13 -8.58 -1.51
C GLU A 147 -5.89 -8.08 -2.75
N LYS A 148 -7.20 -7.89 -2.63
CA LYS A 148 -8.04 -7.34 -3.70
C LYS A 148 -7.60 -5.93 -4.11
N MET A 149 -7.25 -5.08 -3.15
CA MET A 149 -6.79 -3.72 -3.43
C MET A 149 -5.37 -3.71 -4.02
N GLN A 150 -4.50 -4.64 -3.61
CA GLN A 150 -3.18 -4.84 -4.22
C GLN A 150 -3.31 -5.19 -5.71
N ASN A 151 -4.23 -6.08 -6.07
CA ASN A 151 -4.53 -6.40 -7.47
C ASN A 151 -4.97 -5.17 -8.26
N VAL A 152 -5.79 -4.27 -7.66
CA VAL A 152 -6.15 -2.98 -8.28
C VAL A 152 -4.91 -2.14 -8.55
N PHE A 153 -4.01 -2.00 -7.59
CA PHE A 153 -2.78 -1.23 -7.79
C PHE A 153 -1.85 -1.82 -8.85
N ASP A 154 -1.77 -3.15 -8.95
CA ASP A 154 -0.99 -3.82 -9.99
C ASP A 154 -1.56 -3.56 -11.38
N ILE A 155 -2.89 -3.60 -11.53
CA ILE A 155 -3.56 -3.22 -12.78
C ILE A 155 -3.26 -1.76 -13.10
N VAL A 156 -3.44 -0.84 -12.13
CA VAL A 156 -3.16 0.59 -12.31
C VAL A 156 -1.73 0.82 -12.81
N ASN A 157 -0.74 0.14 -12.22
CA ASN A 157 0.67 0.26 -12.65
C ASN A 157 0.89 -0.18 -14.10
N ARG A 158 0.24 -1.28 -14.54
CA ARG A 158 0.38 -1.80 -15.91
C ARG A 158 -0.26 -0.89 -16.94
N ILE A 159 -1.40 -0.27 -16.62
CA ILE A 159 -2.20 0.51 -17.58
C ILE A 159 -1.96 2.02 -17.50
N ALA A 160 -1.18 2.50 -16.52
CA ALA A 160 -0.97 3.94 -16.30
C ALA A 160 -0.57 4.67 -17.59
N ASN A 161 0.33 4.13 -18.38
CA ASN A 161 0.82 4.73 -19.64
C ASN A 161 0.00 4.34 -20.88
N SER A 162 -1.05 3.53 -20.74
CA SER A 162 -1.92 3.20 -21.86
C SER A 162 -2.82 4.38 -22.24
N ARG A 163 -3.11 4.53 -23.54
CA ARG A 163 -4.10 5.49 -24.05
C ARG A 163 -5.54 4.94 -24.04
N ALA A 164 -5.73 3.70 -23.59
CA ALA A 164 -7.05 3.08 -23.54
C ALA A 164 -7.97 3.80 -22.56
N SER A 165 -9.27 3.79 -22.87
CA SER A 165 -10.31 4.21 -21.92
C SER A 165 -10.35 3.21 -20.76
N ILE A 166 -10.58 3.73 -19.56
CA ILE A 166 -10.65 2.94 -18.32
C ILE A 166 -12.03 3.11 -17.71
N LEU A 167 -12.63 2.00 -17.35
CA LEU A 167 -13.91 1.97 -16.62
C LEU A 167 -13.65 1.48 -15.19
N LEU A 168 -13.92 2.34 -14.22
CA LEU A 168 -13.87 2.02 -12.79
C LEU A 168 -15.26 1.61 -12.32
N THR A 169 -15.39 0.42 -11.76
CA THR A 169 -16.66 -0.07 -11.21
C THR A 169 -16.54 -0.29 -9.70
N GLY A 170 -17.62 -0.15 -8.96
CA GLY A 170 -17.66 -0.36 -7.52
C GLY A 170 -18.76 0.44 -6.82
N GLU A 171 -19.04 0.10 -5.58
CA GLU A 171 -20.08 0.76 -4.76
C GLU A 171 -19.83 2.28 -4.64
N SER A 172 -20.84 3.05 -4.23
CA SER A 172 -20.65 4.47 -3.95
C SER A 172 -19.72 4.67 -2.76
N GLY A 173 -18.84 5.66 -2.81
CA GLY A 173 -17.92 5.99 -1.72
C GLY A 173 -16.66 5.11 -1.59
N VAL A 174 -16.43 4.11 -2.45
CA VAL A 174 -15.23 3.23 -2.38
C VAL A 174 -13.93 3.90 -2.84
N GLY A 175 -13.96 5.18 -3.23
CA GLY A 175 -12.77 5.92 -3.64
C GLY A 175 -12.44 5.83 -5.13
N LYS A 176 -13.43 5.67 -6.03
CA LYS A 176 -13.23 5.64 -7.48
C LYS A 176 -12.48 6.86 -8.01
N GLU A 177 -12.79 8.06 -7.52
CA GLU A 177 -12.09 9.31 -7.89
C GLU A 177 -10.61 9.29 -7.48
N VAL A 178 -10.30 8.74 -6.30
CA VAL A 178 -8.93 8.63 -5.80
C VAL A 178 -8.10 7.70 -6.70
N ILE A 179 -8.67 6.57 -7.13
CA ILE A 179 -8.03 5.66 -8.08
C ILE A 179 -7.87 6.30 -9.46
N ALA A 180 -8.86 7.07 -9.94
CA ALA A 180 -8.76 7.80 -11.19
C ALA A 180 -7.61 8.84 -11.16
N ASN A 181 -7.48 9.58 -10.07
CA ASN A 181 -6.37 10.52 -9.86
C ASN A 181 -5.02 9.80 -9.82
N LEU A 182 -4.94 8.65 -9.13
CA LEU A 182 -3.74 7.82 -9.09
C LEU A 182 -3.32 7.35 -10.49
N ILE A 183 -4.27 6.89 -11.31
CA ILE A 183 -4.02 6.50 -12.71
C ILE A 183 -3.50 7.69 -13.53
N HIS A 184 -4.09 8.87 -13.35
CA HIS A 184 -3.66 10.09 -14.04
C HIS A 184 -2.24 10.47 -13.64
N LYS A 185 -1.94 10.60 -12.35
CA LYS A 185 -0.61 10.98 -11.83
C LYS A 185 0.50 10.02 -12.25
N LYS A 186 0.21 8.73 -12.37
CA LYS A 186 1.16 7.71 -12.84
C LYS A 186 1.34 7.66 -14.35
N SER A 187 0.52 8.37 -15.10
CA SER A 187 0.57 8.34 -16.55
C SER A 187 1.59 9.35 -17.12
N SER A 188 1.88 9.22 -18.42
CA SER A 188 2.65 10.22 -19.16
C SER A 188 1.98 11.62 -19.22
N ARG A 189 0.75 11.74 -18.72
CA ARG A 189 -0.02 12.99 -18.62
C ARG A 189 -0.16 13.47 -17.16
N GLY A 190 0.60 12.90 -16.20
CA GLY A 190 0.50 13.21 -14.78
C GLY A 190 0.67 14.68 -14.42
N ASP A 191 1.45 15.44 -15.20
CA ASP A 191 1.67 16.88 -15.05
C ASP A 191 0.70 17.74 -15.88
N LYS A 192 -0.28 17.11 -16.57
CA LYS A 192 -1.28 17.80 -17.38
C LYS A 192 -2.59 17.97 -16.61
N SER A 193 -3.57 18.62 -17.26
CA SER A 193 -4.90 18.83 -16.64
C SER A 193 -5.59 17.52 -16.29
N PHE A 194 -6.14 17.45 -15.09
CA PHE A 194 -7.08 16.41 -14.64
C PHE A 194 -8.42 17.08 -14.38
N ILE A 195 -9.36 16.90 -15.29
CA ILE A 195 -10.69 17.53 -15.21
C ILE A 195 -11.68 16.47 -14.71
N VAL A 196 -12.38 16.80 -13.64
CA VAL A 196 -13.41 15.96 -13.05
C VAL A 196 -14.80 16.47 -13.39
N ILE A 197 -15.71 15.58 -13.72
CA ILE A 197 -17.13 15.87 -13.91
C ILE A 197 -17.95 14.74 -13.29
N ASN A 198 -18.90 15.08 -12.43
CA ASN A 198 -19.91 14.13 -11.93
C ASN A 198 -21.17 14.26 -12.78
N CYS A 199 -21.47 13.22 -13.58
CA CYS A 199 -22.61 13.23 -14.51
C CYS A 199 -23.95 13.22 -13.76
N GLY A 200 -24.04 12.67 -12.55
CA GLY A 200 -25.26 12.64 -11.75
C GLY A 200 -25.57 13.97 -11.05
N ALA A 201 -24.57 14.83 -10.87
CA ALA A 201 -24.75 16.12 -10.20
C ALA A 201 -25.22 17.24 -11.14
N ILE A 202 -25.19 17.01 -12.47
CA ILE A 202 -25.55 18.02 -13.47
C ILE A 202 -26.97 17.80 -13.95
N PRO A 203 -27.84 18.83 -13.94
CA PRO A 203 -29.14 18.74 -14.56
C PRO A 203 -29.05 18.31 -16.02
N GLU A 204 -29.95 17.45 -16.48
CA GLU A 204 -29.95 16.88 -17.83
C GLU A 204 -29.85 17.96 -18.92
N SER A 205 -30.60 19.08 -18.76
CA SER A 205 -30.59 20.21 -19.67
C SER A 205 -29.26 20.94 -19.80
N LEU A 206 -28.37 20.84 -18.82
CA LEU A 206 -27.06 21.51 -18.79
C LEU A 206 -25.92 20.56 -19.13
N THR A 207 -26.15 19.25 -19.15
CA THR A 207 -25.07 18.24 -19.32
C THR A 207 -24.30 18.44 -20.63
N GLU A 208 -24.99 18.71 -21.74
CA GLU A 208 -24.33 18.95 -23.01
C GLU A 208 -23.50 20.25 -22.99
N ALA A 209 -24.04 21.33 -22.41
CA ALA A 209 -23.32 22.62 -22.31
C ALA A 209 -22.05 22.49 -21.44
N GLU A 210 -22.11 21.75 -20.34
CA GLU A 210 -20.95 21.49 -19.47
C GLU A 210 -19.91 20.64 -20.18
N LEU A 211 -20.31 19.55 -20.85
CA LEU A 211 -19.36 18.64 -21.50
C LEU A 211 -18.71 19.25 -22.75
N PHE A 212 -19.52 19.83 -23.65
CA PHE A 212 -19.08 20.25 -24.97
C PHE A 212 -18.89 21.76 -25.11
N GLY A 213 -19.43 22.56 -24.16
CA GLY A 213 -19.41 24.03 -24.27
C GLY A 213 -20.41 24.57 -25.27
N PHE A 214 -20.47 25.88 -25.38
CA PHE A 214 -21.42 26.56 -26.24
C PHE A 214 -20.87 27.88 -26.81
N GLU A 215 -21.39 28.28 -27.96
CA GLU A 215 -21.13 29.59 -28.56
C GLU A 215 -22.13 30.63 -28.07
N LYS A 216 -21.75 31.89 -28.12
CA LYS A 216 -22.64 33.00 -27.80
C LYS A 216 -23.91 32.97 -28.68
N GLY A 217 -25.07 33.06 -28.05
CA GLY A 217 -26.36 33.07 -28.73
C GLY A 217 -26.92 31.68 -29.12
N SER A 218 -26.30 30.59 -28.68
CA SER A 218 -26.71 29.22 -29.03
C SER A 218 -28.03 28.78 -28.32
N PHE A 219 -28.39 29.41 -27.21
CA PHE A 219 -29.66 29.25 -26.53
C PHE A 219 -29.97 30.47 -25.66
N THR A 220 -31.17 30.55 -25.11
CA THR A 220 -31.57 31.65 -24.20
C THR A 220 -30.73 31.66 -22.94
N GLY A 221 -29.96 32.74 -22.73
CA GLY A 221 -28.97 32.89 -21.64
C GLY A 221 -27.52 32.59 -22.02
N ALA A 222 -27.24 32.26 -23.28
CA ALA A 222 -25.86 32.11 -23.78
C ALA A 222 -25.26 33.48 -24.14
N ASP A 223 -24.98 34.32 -23.15
CA ASP A 223 -24.49 35.69 -23.36
C ASP A 223 -23.03 35.77 -23.83
N HIS A 224 -22.25 34.73 -23.58
CA HIS A 224 -20.83 34.58 -23.93
C HIS A 224 -20.54 33.16 -24.40
N MET A 225 -19.38 32.96 -25.00
CA MET A 225 -18.87 31.64 -25.34
C MET A 225 -18.28 30.97 -24.09
N GLN A 226 -18.57 29.67 -23.89
CA GLN A 226 -17.99 28.87 -22.80
C GLN A 226 -17.36 27.59 -23.33
N LYS A 227 -16.12 27.30 -22.87
CA LYS A 227 -15.43 26.05 -23.16
C LYS A 227 -16.02 24.91 -22.35
N GLY A 228 -16.25 23.77 -22.99
CA GLY A 228 -16.68 22.55 -22.31
C GLY A 228 -15.55 21.80 -21.63
N LYS A 229 -15.91 20.82 -20.76
CA LYS A 229 -14.95 20.01 -20.01
C LYS A 229 -14.00 19.21 -20.91
N PHE A 230 -14.45 18.76 -22.08
CA PHE A 230 -13.57 18.11 -23.07
C PHE A 230 -12.46 19.05 -23.56
N GLU A 231 -12.78 20.30 -23.84
CA GLU A 231 -11.81 21.29 -24.30
C GLU A 231 -10.84 21.67 -23.17
N LEU A 232 -11.33 21.80 -21.92
CA LEU A 232 -10.50 22.07 -20.75
C LEU A 232 -9.54 20.92 -20.43
N ALA A 233 -9.95 19.67 -20.72
CA ALA A 233 -9.15 18.47 -20.50
C ALA A 233 -8.15 18.19 -21.64
N ASN A 234 -8.12 19.01 -22.70
CA ASN A 234 -7.31 18.75 -23.89
C ASN A 234 -5.81 18.64 -23.55
N GLY A 235 -5.15 17.60 -24.03
CA GLY A 235 -3.79 17.22 -23.68
C GLY A 235 -3.64 16.48 -22.35
N GLY A 236 -4.72 16.40 -21.53
CA GLY A 236 -4.75 15.81 -20.20
C GLY A 236 -5.69 14.60 -20.09
N THR A 237 -6.41 14.52 -18.97
CA THR A 237 -7.33 13.44 -18.65
C THR A 237 -8.69 14.02 -18.22
N LEU A 238 -9.76 13.45 -18.73
CA LEU A 238 -11.14 13.70 -18.28
C LEU A 238 -11.63 12.51 -17.48
N PHE A 239 -12.00 12.76 -16.23
CA PHE A 239 -12.64 11.80 -15.35
C PHE A 239 -14.13 12.07 -15.29
N LEU A 240 -14.94 11.09 -15.71
CA LEU A 240 -16.40 11.15 -15.66
C LEU A 240 -16.88 10.22 -14.55
N ASP A 241 -17.32 10.79 -13.45
CA ASP A 241 -17.96 10.01 -12.39
C ASP A 241 -19.44 9.84 -12.69
N GLU A 242 -20.01 8.73 -12.21
CA GLU A 242 -21.41 8.35 -12.44
C GLU A 242 -21.79 8.36 -13.92
N ILE A 243 -20.93 7.81 -14.80
CA ILE A 243 -21.15 7.81 -16.26
C ILE A 243 -22.49 7.18 -16.66
N GLY A 244 -23.03 6.28 -15.86
CA GLY A 244 -24.35 5.66 -16.07
C GLY A 244 -25.53 6.61 -15.96
N GLU A 245 -25.32 7.84 -15.46
CA GLU A 245 -26.35 8.90 -15.39
C GLU A 245 -26.32 9.82 -16.60
N LEU A 246 -25.40 9.62 -17.55
CA LEU A 246 -25.28 10.47 -18.72
C LEU A 246 -26.55 10.37 -19.62
N PRO A 247 -27.22 11.48 -19.99
CA PRO A 247 -28.37 11.45 -20.86
C PRO A 247 -28.05 10.89 -22.24
N LEU A 248 -29.00 10.17 -22.88
CA LEU A 248 -28.80 9.53 -24.17
C LEU A 248 -28.31 10.47 -25.27
N GLN A 249 -28.78 11.72 -25.28
CA GLN A 249 -28.35 12.72 -26.26
C GLN A 249 -26.86 13.05 -26.07
N ALA A 250 -26.41 13.26 -24.83
CA ALA A 250 -25.03 13.50 -24.52
C ALA A 250 -24.13 12.28 -24.84
N GLN A 251 -24.64 11.04 -24.64
CA GLN A 251 -23.94 9.82 -25.02
C GLN A 251 -23.61 9.74 -26.53
N VAL A 252 -24.51 10.20 -27.39
CA VAL A 252 -24.29 10.24 -28.86
C VAL A 252 -23.13 11.15 -29.20
N LYS A 253 -23.11 12.36 -28.64
CA LYS A 253 -22.04 13.33 -28.89
C LYS A 253 -20.72 12.85 -28.28
N PHE A 254 -20.77 12.26 -27.10
CA PHE A 254 -19.60 11.69 -26.44
C PHE A 254 -18.95 10.59 -27.31
N LEU A 255 -19.75 9.66 -27.84
CA LEU A 255 -19.27 8.62 -28.73
C LEU A 255 -18.51 9.20 -29.95
N ARG A 256 -19.07 10.25 -30.57
CA ARG A 256 -18.40 10.93 -31.68
C ARG A 256 -17.04 11.50 -31.29
N VAL A 257 -16.93 12.15 -30.12
CA VAL A 257 -15.66 12.66 -29.61
C VAL A 257 -14.63 11.54 -29.43
N LEU A 258 -15.04 10.37 -28.92
CA LEU A 258 -14.17 9.21 -28.75
C LEU A 258 -13.69 8.60 -30.07
N GLN A 259 -14.51 8.67 -31.13
CA GLN A 259 -14.23 8.09 -32.43
C GLN A 259 -13.41 9.02 -33.33
N GLU A 260 -13.86 10.26 -33.42
CA GLU A 260 -13.35 11.24 -34.37
C GLU A 260 -12.21 12.08 -33.79
N LYS A 261 -12.02 12.06 -32.46
CA LYS A 261 -11.07 12.95 -31.76
C LYS A 261 -11.36 14.43 -32.00
N GLN A 262 -12.61 14.75 -32.29
CA GLN A 262 -13.10 16.07 -32.57
C GLN A 262 -14.42 16.31 -31.89
N MET A 263 -14.63 17.51 -31.38
CA MET A 263 -15.89 17.92 -30.73
C MET A 263 -16.41 19.21 -31.37
N TYR A 264 -17.72 19.43 -31.21
CA TYR A 264 -18.38 20.64 -31.64
C TYR A 264 -19.07 21.28 -30.44
N ARG A 265 -18.89 22.59 -30.24
CA ARG A 265 -19.66 23.35 -29.27
C ARG A 265 -21.10 23.45 -29.68
N ILE A 266 -22.01 23.61 -28.72
CA ILE A 266 -23.43 23.88 -29.06
C ILE A 266 -23.51 25.19 -29.84
N GLY A 267 -24.21 25.15 -30.98
CA GLY A 267 -24.33 26.32 -31.89
C GLY A 267 -23.14 26.56 -32.80
N SER A 268 -22.16 25.65 -32.85
CA SER A 268 -20.99 25.77 -33.72
C SER A 268 -20.88 24.63 -34.73
N GLU A 269 -20.55 24.96 -35.98
CA GLU A 269 -20.15 23.98 -37.00
C GLU A 269 -18.63 23.76 -37.02
N LYS A 270 -17.89 24.56 -36.24
CA LYS A 270 -16.43 24.46 -36.20
C LYS A 270 -16.00 23.38 -35.26
N GLY A 271 -15.36 22.34 -35.79
CA GLY A 271 -14.78 21.24 -35.00
C GLY A 271 -13.53 21.68 -34.23
N VAL A 272 -13.39 21.23 -33.01
CA VAL A 272 -12.23 21.41 -32.15
C VAL A 272 -11.55 20.06 -31.96
N ASN A 273 -10.28 19.94 -32.34
CA ASN A 273 -9.52 18.69 -32.14
C ASN A 273 -9.25 18.46 -30.65
N ILE A 274 -9.49 17.22 -30.18
CA ILE A 274 -9.41 16.83 -28.80
C ILE A 274 -8.49 15.60 -28.65
N ASP A 275 -7.45 15.74 -27.86
CA ASP A 275 -6.61 14.63 -27.40
C ASP A 275 -6.75 14.47 -25.88
N VAL A 276 -7.75 13.74 -25.45
CA VAL A 276 -8.09 13.54 -24.03
C VAL A 276 -8.06 12.05 -23.69
N ARG A 277 -7.43 11.70 -22.59
CA ARG A 277 -7.54 10.37 -21.99
C ARG A 277 -8.82 10.29 -21.17
N ILE A 278 -9.60 9.23 -21.34
CA ILE A 278 -10.87 9.05 -20.65
C ILE A 278 -10.73 8.03 -19.52
N ILE A 279 -11.18 8.42 -18.33
CA ILE A 279 -11.43 7.53 -17.20
C ILE A 279 -12.89 7.74 -16.81
N ALA A 280 -13.69 6.69 -16.84
CA ALA A 280 -15.10 6.72 -16.44
C ALA A 280 -15.32 5.89 -15.19
N ALA A 281 -16.24 6.30 -14.33
CA ALA A 281 -16.60 5.56 -13.13
C ALA A 281 -18.12 5.38 -13.02
N THR A 282 -18.55 4.27 -12.44
CA THR A 282 -19.95 3.99 -12.18
C THR A 282 -20.14 3.00 -11.03
N ASN A 283 -21.26 3.12 -10.34
CA ASN A 283 -21.76 2.12 -9.40
C ASN A 283 -22.86 1.23 -10.02
N LYS A 284 -23.31 1.54 -11.25
CA LYS A 284 -24.33 0.78 -11.97
C LYS A 284 -23.70 -0.32 -12.83
N ASN A 285 -24.46 -1.38 -13.06
CA ASN A 285 -24.14 -2.34 -14.12
C ASN A 285 -24.52 -1.75 -15.47
N LEU A 286 -23.54 -1.26 -16.23
CA LEU A 286 -23.81 -0.62 -17.53
C LEU A 286 -24.43 -1.58 -18.56
N LEU A 287 -24.19 -2.90 -18.47
CA LEU A 287 -24.86 -3.87 -19.35
C LEU A 287 -26.38 -3.92 -19.08
N ASP A 288 -26.78 -3.85 -17.81
CA ASP A 288 -28.19 -3.78 -17.46
C ASP A 288 -28.81 -2.47 -17.95
N GLU A 289 -28.07 -1.35 -17.85
CA GLU A 289 -28.54 -0.06 -18.39
C GLU A 289 -28.66 -0.08 -19.93
N VAL A 290 -27.77 -0.80 -20.63
CA VAL A 290 -27.89 -1.04 -22.07
C VAL A 290 -29.15 -1.85 -22.39
N ASN A 291 -29.41 -2.93 -21.65
CA ASN A 291 -30.62 -3.76 -21.86
C ASN A 291 -31.92 -3.00 -21.57
N ARG A 292 -31.89 -2.04 -20.67
CA ARG A 292 -33.02 -1.14 -20.36
C ARG A 292 -33.14 0.05 -21.31
N GLY A 293 -32.25 0.18 -22.28
CA GLY A 293 -32.25 1.29 -23.23
C GLY A 293 -31.81 2.64 -22.65
N ARG A 294 -31.22 2.69 -21.46
CA ARG A 294 -30.75 3.93 -20.81
C ARG A 294 -29.26 4.23 -21.08
N PHE A 295 -28.53 3.25 -21.57
CA PHE A 295 -27.15 3.42 -22.01
C PHE A 295 -26.93 2.82 -23.39
N ARG A 296 -26.15 3.48 -24.24
CA ARG A 296 -25.92 3.01 -25.61
C ARG A 296 -24.88 1.87 -25.60
N LYS A 297 -25.19 0.82 -26.36
CA LYS A 297 -24.31 -0.36 -26.49
C LYS A 297 -22.95 0.00 -27.13
N ASP A 298 -22.95 0.86 -28.14
CA ASP A 298 -21.74 1.30 -28.85
C ASP A 298 -20.81 2.11 -27.92
N LEU A 299 -21.33 3.00 -27.12
CA LEU A 299 -20.57 3.76 -26.12
C LEU A 299 -20.00 2.84 -25.04
N PHE A 300 -20.80 1.87 -24.56
CA PHE A 300 -20.35 0.89 -23.57
C PHE A 300 -19.07 0.17 -24.04
N TYR A 301 -19.07 -0.40 -25.24
CA TYR A 301 -17.88 -1.11 -25.75
C TYR A 301 -16.67 -0.18 -25.98
N ARG A 302 -16.90 1.10 -26.24
CA ARG A 302 -15.81 2.06 -26.42
C ARG A 302 -15.19 2.51 -25.10
N LEU A 303 -15.96 2.51 -24.00
CA LEU A 303 -15.49 2.83 -22.66
C LEU A 303 -14.90 1.61 -21.95
N ASN A 304 -15.50 0.45 -22.14
CA ASN A 304 -15.15 -0.81 -21.49
C ASN A 304 -13.95 -1.52 -22.15
N VAL A 305 -12.83 -0.79 -22.33
CA VAL A 305 -11.58 -1.37 -22.86
C VAL A 305 -10.76 -2.00 -21.75
N VAL A 306 -10.65 -1.32 -20.62
CA VAL A 306 -10.03 -1.86 -19.41
C VAL A 306 -10.96 -1.56 -18.25
N THR A 307 -11.44 -2.62 -17.58
CA THR A 307 -12.29 -2.50 -16.39
C THR A 307 -11.48 -2.76 -15.14
N ILE A 308 -11.65 -1.91 -14.13
CA ILE A 308 -11.09 -2.10 -12.80
C ILE A 308 -12.25 -2.09 -11.80
N GLU A 309 -12.44 -3.20 -11.13
CA GLU A 309 -13.41 -3.30 -10.03
C GLU A 309 -12.73 -2.91 -8.72
N ILE A 310 -13.25 -1.88 -8.06
CA ILE A 310 -12.75 -1.39 -6.79
C ILE A 310 -13.53 -2.10 -5.67
N PRO A 311 -12.85 -2.85 -4.80
CA PRO A 311 -13.51 -3.57 -3.72
C PRO A 311 -14.07 -2.62 -2.67
N PRO A 312 -15.16 -3.00 -1.96
CA PRO A 312 -15.67 -2.23 -0.84
C PRO A 312 -14.67 -2.17 0.32
N LEU A 313 -14.76 -1.10 1.12
CA LEU A 313 -13.84 -0.83 2.25
C LEU A 313 -14.04 -1.77 3.47
N ARG A 314 -14.87 -2.79 3.38
CA ARG A 314 -15.20 -3.76 4.44
C ARG A 314 -14.65 -5.17 4.13
#